data_a8eac269b41a91f5a93671cd7076a40b
#
_entry.id   a8eac269b41a91f5a93671cd7076a40b
#
_cell.length_a   1.000
_cell.length_b   1.000
_cell.length_c   1.000
_cell.angle_alpha   90.00
_cell.angle_beta   90.00
_cell.angle_gamma   90.00
#
_symmetry.space_group_name_H-M   'P 1'
#
loop_
_entity.id
_entity.type
_entity.pdbx_description
1 polymer ?
#
loop_
_entity_poly.entity_id
_entity_poly.type
_entity_poly.pdbx_seq_one_letter_code
_entity_poly.pdbx_strand_id
1 'polypeptide(L)'
;MKSFWGIDEEGYYTLKKINEAEIAKAEKKLGVTLPGTYKKLILEQNGGYTIHNALPTTHSNSWAEDHIQFNHLLGIAEDEGIMDSAYLIKEWELPEGLVLINGDGHTWVAMDYRKTKENPAIHYFDVEMEEDFKLADSFDEFIEGHYKAEYTVDEEVAEGEYEEEEEYITKAELEAILEKEAPDPADIHQITKYPLQDLEEVEWFFKRIKSYIESVKDEDVLFEVARSIETILILRVDTMPSNDIIKKTLFEIVDIFEKTKIPQITVTAGNFAVNIDFLD
;
A
#
# COMPACT_ATOMS: atom_id res chain seq x y z
N MET A 1 -24.19 -16.50 7.03
CA MET A 1 -22.70 -16.58 7.07
C MET A 1 -22.21 -15.17 7.36
N LYS A 2 -21.25 -14.97 8.25
CA LYS A 2 -20.60 -13.65 8.36
C LYS A 2 -19.89 -13.40 7.01
N SER A 3 -19.93 -12.17 6.50
CA SER A 3 -19.19 -11.81 5.28
C SER A 3 -17.72 -12.12 5.46
N PHE A 4 -17.07 -12.65 4.44
CA PHE A 4 -15.61 -12.81 4.40
C PHE A 4 -14.95 -11.49 3.97
N TRP A 5 -15.63 -10.76 3.09
CA TRP A 5 -15.14 -9.56 2.45
C TRP A 5 -15.32 -8.31 3.33
N GLY A 6 -14.26 -7.55 3.45
CA GLY A 6 -14.23 -6.21 4.02
C GLY A 6 -14.74 -5.15 3.05
N ILE A 7 -14.67 -3.90 3.47
CA ILE A 7 -15.01 -2.75 2.63
C ILE A 7 -13.77 -2.40 1.80
N ASP A 8 -13.95 -2.23 0.49
CA ASP A 8 -12.93 -1.78 -0.47
C ASP A 8 -13.54 -0.62 -1.27
N GLU A 9 -13.58 0.56 -0.67
CA GLU A 9 -14.23 1.74 -1.26
C GLU A 9 -13.53 2.20 -2.54
N GLU A 10 -12.22 2.02 -2.62
CA GLU A 10 -11.42 2.40 -3.79
C GLU A 10 -11.30 1.29 -4.83
N GLY A 11 -11.71 0.06 -4.51
CA GLY A 11 -11.65 -1.09 -5.40
C GLY A 11 -10.24 -1.56 -5.72
N TYR A 12 -9.29 -1.33 -4.82
CA TYR A 12 -7.86 -1.56 -5.06
C TYR A 12 -7.53 -3.02 -5.34
N TYR A 13 -8.14 -3.96 -4.60
CA TYR A 13 -7.97 -5.40 -4.80
C TYR A 13 -9.20 -6.07 -5.41
N THR A 14 -10.31 -5.34 -5.60
CA THR A 14 -11.55 -5.88 -6.13
C THR A 14 -11.56 -5.82 -7.65
N LEU A 15 -11.43 -6.98 -8.28
CA LEU A 15 -11.42 -7.12 -9.73
C LEU A 15 -12.84 -7.27 -10.31
N LYS A 16 -12.95 -7.21 -11.64
CA LYS A 16 -14.23 -7.43 -12.33
C LYS A 16 -14.81 -8.79 -11.98
N LYS A 17 -16.14 -8.83 -11.80
CA LYS A 17 -16.86 -10.07 -11.50
C LYS A 17 -16.59 -11.13 -12.56
N ILE A 18 -16.38 -12.37 -12.09
CA ILE A 18 -15.97 -13.52 -12.89
C ILE A 18 -17.00 -14.65 -12.75
N ASN A 19 -16.98 -15.60 -13.67
CA ASN A 19 -17.82 -16.79 -13.70
C ASN A 19 -17.02 -18.09 -13.70
N GLU A 20 -17.69 -19.23 -13.53
CA GLU A 20 -17.04 -20.56 -13.46
C GLU A 20 -16.21 -20.91 -14.71
N ALA A 21 -16.62 -20.46 -15.91
CA ALA A 21 -15.88 -20.74 -17.13
C ALA A 21 -14.54 -19.98 -17.18
N GLU A 22 -14.49 -18.79 -16.62
CA GLU A 22 -13.27 -17.98 -16.49
C GLU A 22 -12.34 -18.59 -15.44
N ILE A 23 -12.87 -19.08 -14.32
CA ILE A 23 -12.11 -19.82 -13.32
C ILE A 23 -11.48 -21.07 -13.95
N ALA A 24 -12.26 -21.85 -14.71
CA ALA A 24 -11.74 -23.04 -15.41
C ALA A 24 -10.64 -22.70 -16.44
N LYS A 25 -10.75 -21.53 -17.10
CA LYS A 25 -9.69 -21.02 -18.00
C LYS A 25 -8.42 -20.68 -17.21
N ALA A 26 -8.55 -20.07 -16.04
CA ALA A 26 -7.42 -19.74 -15.16
C ALA A 26 -6.74 -21.01 -14.65
N GLU A 27 -7.50 -21.99 -14.13
CA GLU A 27 -6.96 -23.30 -13.69
C GLU A 27 -6.17 -23.98 -14.82
N LYS A 28 -6.69 -23.94 -16.05
CA LYS A 28 -5.98 -24.49 -17.22
C LYS A 28 -4.67 -23.74 -17.53
N LYS A 29 -4.66 -22.40 -17.41
CA LYS A 29 -3.45 -21.56 -17.66
C LYS A 29 -2.40 -21.80 -16.57
N LEU A 30 -2.83 -21.89 -15.30
CA LEU A 30 -1.96 -22.18 -14.15
C LEU A 30 -1.50 -23.67 -14.10
N GLY A 31 -2.24 -24.58 -14.74
CA GLY A 31 -1.96 -26.03 -14.74
C GLY A 31 -2.24 -26.69 -13.39
N VAL A 32 -3.18 -26.17 -12.60
CA VAL A 32 -3.58 -26.62 -11.27
C VAL A 32 -5.09 -26.58 -11.09
N THR A 33 -5.61 -27.26 -10.06
CA THR A 33 -7.00 -27.15 -9.60
C THR A 33 -7.04 -26.24 -8.38
N LEU A 34 -7.80 -25.16 -8.44
CA LEU A 34 -7.97 -24.22 -7.32
C LEU A 34 -8.90 -24.81 -6.25
N PRO A 35 -8.66 -24.52 -4.96
CA PRO A 35 -9.52 -24.97 -3.86
C PRO A 35 -10.98 -24.56 -4.04
N GLY A 36 -11.90 -25.45 -3.64
CA GLY A 36 -13.34 -25.21 -3.78
C GLY A 36 -13.81 -23.96 -3.03
N THR A 37 -13.29 -23.73 -1.83
CA THR A 37 -13.62 -22.55 -1.02
C THR A 37 -13.06 -21.27 -1.65
N TYR A 38 -11.84 -21.28 -2.19
CA TYR A 38 -11.31 -20.14 -2.94
C TYR A 38 -12.24 -19.79 -4.14
N LYS A 39 -12.62 -20.78 -4.95
CA LYS A 39 -13.53 -20.54 -6.09
C LYS A 39 -14.88 -19.95 -5.66
N LYS A 40 -15.44 -20.41 -4.54
CA LYS A 40 -16.69 -19.85 -4.00
C LYS A 40 -16.54 -18.37 -3.60
N LEU A 41 -15.46 -18.04 -2.89
CA LEU A 41 -15.17 -16.66 -2.50
C LEU A 41 -15.02 -15.75 -3.73
N ILE A 42 -14.25 -16.19 -4.74
CA ILE A 42 -14.02 -15.42 -5.96
C ILE A 42 -15.28 -15.25 -6.81
N LEU A 43 -16.19 -16.22 -6.80
CA LEU A 43 -17.51 -16.07 -7.46
C LEU A 43 -18.44 -15.07 -6.72
N GLU A 44 -18.30 -14.94 -5.40
CA GLU A 44 -19.01 -13.95 -4.61
C GLU A 44 -18.45 -12.55 -4.89
N GLN A 45 -17.13 -12.38 -4.72
CA GLN A 45 -16.38 -11.17 -5.03
C GLN A 45 -14.99 -11.55 -5.55
N ASN A 46 -14.58 -11.00 -6.66
CA ASN A 46 -13.32 -11.36 -7.33
C ASN A 46 -12.12 -10.60 -6.74
N GLY A 47 -11.65 -11.05 -5.59
CA GLY A 47 -10.60 -10.38 -4.82
C GLY A 47 -11.13 -9.27 -3.91
N GLY A 48 -10.27 -8.71 -3.08
CA GLY A 48 -10.61 -7.59 -2.20
C GLY A 48 -10.07 -7.75 -0.78
N TYR A 49 -10.32 -6.74 0.04
CA TYR A 49 -9.98 -6.79 1.47
C TYR A 49 -10.82 -7.81 2.22
N THR A 50 -10.25 -8.37 3.29
CA THR A 50 -10.90 -9.34 4.17
C THR A 50 -11.26 -8.71 5.51
N ILE A 51 -12.37 -9.16 6.15
CA ILE A 51 -12.76 -8.67 7.47
C ILE A 51 -11.77 -9.14 8.54
N HIS A 52 -11.30 -10.38 8.41
CA HIS A 52 -10.24 -10.93 9.26
C HIS A 52 -8.92 -10.66 8.58
N ASN A 53 -7.93 -10.20 9.32
CA ASN A 53 -6.68 -9.66 8.78
C ASN A 53 -5.42 -10.35 9.29
N ALA A 54 -5.57 -11.41 10.10
CA ALA A 54 -4.46 -12.15 10.68
C ALA A 54 -4.71 -13.66 10.74
N LEU A 55 -3.63 -14.42 10.70
CA LEU A 55 -3.59 -15.85 10.99
C LEU A 55 -2.51 -16.13 12.05
N PRO A 56 -2.83 -16.86 13.14
CA PRO A 56 -1.82 -17.16 14.15
C PRO A 56 -0.75 -18.10 13.61
N THR A 57 0.49 -17.89 14.01
CA THR A 57 1.64 -18.76 13.73
C THR A 57 2.54 -18.90 14.95
N THR A 58 3.34 -19.94 14.97
CA THR A 58 4.40 -20.13 15.98
C THR A 58 5.78 -19.68 15.45
N HIS A 59 5.82 -19.17 14.22
CA HIS A 59 7.01 -18.66 13.58
C HIS A 59 6.96 -17.13 13.62
N SER A 60 8.00 -16.53 14.15
CA SER A 60 8.20 -15.09 14.07
C SER A 60 8.49 -14.70 12.61
N ASN A 61 8.06 -13.55 12.19
CA ASN A 61 8.24 -13.02 10.83
C ASN A 61 8.46 -11.50 10.91
N SER A 62 8.72 -10.84 9.78
CA SER A 62 8.97 -9.40 9.72
C SER A 62 7.81 -8.51 10.21
N TRP A 63 6.59 -9.06 10.31
CA TRP A 63 5.42 -8.32 10.78
C TRP A 63 5.14 -8.49 12.28
N ALA A 64 5.25 -9.74 12.78
CA ALA A 64 4.88 -10.06 14.16
C ALA A 64 5.54 -11.37 14.64
N GLU A 65 5.55 -11.57 15.97
CA GLU A 65 6.11 -12.77 16.59
C GLU A 65 5.17 -13.98 16.52
N ASP A 66 3.84 -13.77 16.50
CA ASP A 66 2.83 -14.80 16.74
C ASP A 66 1.72 -14.88 15.66
N HIS A 67 1.75 -14.05 14.63
CA HIS A 67 0.80 -14.08 13.52
C HIS A 67 1.39 -13.53 12.23
N ILE A 68 0.74 -13.86 11.11
CA ILE A 68 0.99 -13.21 9.82
C ILE A 68 -0.14 -12.25 9.52
N GLN A 69 0.15 -11.19 8.75
CA GLN A 69 -0.85 -10.33 8.18
C GLN A 69 -1.47 -10.97 6.93
N PHE A 70 -2.82 -10.92 6.83
CA PHE A 70 -3.57 -11.34 5.65
C PHE A 70 -4.82 -10.47 5.51
N ASN A 71 -4.67 -9.29 4.96
CA ASN A 71 -5.72 -8.28 4.90
C ASN A 71 -6.47 -8.23 3.56
N HIS A 72 -6.01 -8.96 2.54
CA HIS A 72 -6.66 -9.07 1.25
C HIS A 72 -6.48 -10.45 0.64
N LEU A 73 -7.36 -10.82 -0.28
CA LEU A 73 -7.26 -12.03 -1.10
C LEU A 73 -7.22 -11.64 -2.57
N LEU A 74 -6.19 -12.07 -3.29
CA LEU A 74 -6.05 -11.82 -4.72
C LEU A 74 -7.11 -12.57 -5.52
N GLY A 75 -7.73 -11.84 -6.45
CA GLY A 75 -8.72 -12.35 -7.40
C GLY A 75 -8.11 -12.96 -8.66
N ILE A 76 -8.93 -13.15 -9.69
CA ILE A 76 -8.54 -13.72 -10.99
C ILE A 76 -8.86 -12.71 -12.09
N ALA A 77 -7.82 -12.22 -12.79
CA ALA A 77 -7.95 -11.50 -14.06
C ALA A 77 -6.79 -11.84 -14.98
N GLU A 78 -6.80 -11.34 -16.23
CA GLU A 78 -5.85 -11.74 -17.27
C GLU A 78 -4.53 -11.05 -16.97
N ASP A 79 -3.79 -10.78 -16.38
CA ASP A 79 -2.52 -10.13 -16.03
C ASP A 79 -2.60 -9.39 -14.68
N GLU A 80 -3.53 -9.85 -13.81
CA GLU A 80 -3.70 -9.33 -12.47
C GLU A 80 -4.08 -10.45 -11.49
N GLY A 81 -3.92 -10.20 -10.19
CA GLY A 81 -4.26 -11.14 -9.15
C GLY A 81 -3.42 -12.42 -9.23
N ILE A 82 -4.02 -13.58 -9.01
CA ILE A 82 -3.27 -14.84 -9.00
C ILE A 82 -2.65 -15.21 -10.37
N MET A 83 -3.12 -14.60 -11.46
CA MET A 83 -2.59 -14.89 -12.79
C MET A 83 -1.22 -14.24 -13.03
N ASP A 84 -0.84 -13.27 -12.21
CA ASP A 84 0.47 -12.62 -12.23
C ASP A 84 1.54 -13.34 -11.39
N SER A 85 1.15 -14.45 -10.74
CA SER A 85 2.05 -15.22 -9.87
C SER A 85 3.37 -15.59 -10.53
N ALA A 86 3.37 -15.96 -11.81
CA ALA A 86 4.60 -16.37 -12.50
C ALA A 86 5.60 -15.19 -12.66
N TYR A 87 5.10 -13.98 -12.87
CA TYR A 87 5.89 -12.77 -12.94
C TYR A 87 6.44 -12.40 -11.54
N LEU A 88 5.55 -12.33 -10.54
CA LEU A 88 5.91 -11.97 -9.16
C LEU A 88 6.89 -12.97 -8.53
N ILE A 89 6.70 -14.28 -8.76
CA ILE A 89 7.64 -15.32 -8.30
C ILE A 89 9.05 -15.08 -8.85
N LYS A 90 9.16 -14.70 -10.11
CA LYS A 90 10.46 -14.40 -10.72
C LYS A 90 11.05 -13.09 -10.21
N GLU A 91 10.23 -12.07 -10.04
CA GLU A 91 10.66 -10.73 -9.58
C GLU A 91 11.19 -10.78 -8.14
N TRP A 92 10.52 -11.54 -7.28
CA TRP A 92 10.83 -11.68 -5.85
C TRP A 92 11.65 -12.95 -5.52
N GLU A 93 12.21 -13.61 -6.52
CA GLU A 93 13.05 -14.82 -6.39
C GLU A 93 12.41 -15.94 -5.55
N LEU A 94 11.07 -16.04 -5.57
CA LEU A 94 10.33 -17.07 -4.86
C LEU A 94 10.44 -18.44 -5.56
N PRO A 95 10.21 -19.57 -4.84
CA PRO A 95 10.20 -20.88 -5.44
C PRO A 95 9.14 -21.03 -6.54
N GLU A 96 9.48 -21.73 -7.63
CA GLU A 96 8.50 -22.06 -8.67
C GLU A 96 7.41 -23.03 -8.16
N GLY A 97 6.25 -23.03 -8.79
CA GLY A 97 5.15 -23.92 -8.46
C GLY A 97 4.21 -23.40 -7.36
N LEU A 98 4.23 -22.11 -7.13
CA LEU A 98 3.32 -21.41 -6.24
C LEU A 98 2.21 -20.70 -7.03
N VAL A 99 1.09 -20.46 -6.37
CA VAL A 99 0.07 -19.49 -6.79
C VAL A 99 -0.10 -18.50 -5.64
N LEU A 100 0.33 -17.27 -5.85
CA LEU A 100 0.30 -16.21 -4.85
C LEU A 100 -1.13 -15.73 -4.65
N ILE A 101 -1.58 -15.64 -3.41
CA ILE A 101 -2.95 -15.24 -3.04
C ILE A 101 -3.03 -13.99 -2.19
N ASN A 102 -1.89 -13.53 -1.68
CA ASN A 102 -1.71 -12.28 -0.93
C ASN A 102 -0.23 -11.92 -0.98
N GLY A 103 0.11 -10.65 -0.83
CA GLY A 103 1.49 -10.18 -0.67
C GLY A 103 1.64 -8.70 -0.97
N ASP A 104 2.75 -8.13 -0.52
CA ASP A 104 3.10 -6.71 -0.60
C ASP A 104 4.49 -6.46 -1.22
N GLY A 105 5.18 -7.53 -1.64
CA GLY A 105 6.55 -7.49 -2.15
C GLY A 105 7.59 -7.96 -1.13
N HIS A 106 7.38 -7.77 0.16
CA HIS A 106 8.27 -8.24 1.22
C HIS A 106 7.82 -9.61 1.75
N THR A 107 6.52 -9.79 1.86
CA THR A 107 5.90 -11.03 2.35
C THR A 107 4.83 -11.55 1.40
N TRP A 108 4.68 -12.87 1.34
CA TRP A 108 3.76 -13.53 0.41
C TRP A 108 3.04 -14.71 1.07
N VAL A 109 1.75 -14.82 0.79
CA VAL A 109 0.97 -16.04 1.08
C VAL A 109 0.66 -16.74 -0.23
N ALA A 110 0.93 -18.03 -0.30
CA ALA A 110 0.80 -18.82 -1.52
C ALA A 110 0.13 -20.16 -1.31
N MET A 111 -0.63 -20.60 -2.30
CA MET A 111 -1.01 -21.98 -2.51
C MET A 111 0.20 -22.75 -3.05
N ASP A 112 0.72 -23.71 -2.29
CA ASP A 112 1.92 -24.47 -2.65
C ASP A 112 1.59 -25.68 -3.52
N TYR A 113 1.82 -25.53 -4.81
CA TYR A 113 1.65 -26.61 -5.79
C TYR A 113 2.96 -27.33 -6.16
N ARG A 114 4.05 -27.11 -5.43
CA ARG A 114 5.35 -27.75 -5.69
C ARG A 114 5.27 -29.29 -5.70
N LYS A 115 4.36 -29.86 -4.90
CA LYS A 115 4.23 -31.34 -4.74
C LYS A 115 2.86 -31.88 -5.16
N THR A 116 1.93 -31.06 -5.58
CA THR A 116 0.57 -31.46 -5.94
C THR A 116 0.05 -30.64 -7.12
N LYS A 117 -1.11 -31.01 -7.67
CA LYS A 117 -1.85 -30.21 -8.63
C LYS A 117 -3.25 -29.85 -8.15
N GLU A 118 -3.63 -30.35 -6.98
CA GLU A 118 -4.90 -30.09 -6.31
C GLU A 118 -4.71 -30.11 -4.80
N ASN A 119 -5.62 -29.48 -4.07
CA ASN A 119 -5.59 -29.38 -2.60
C ASN A 119 -4.20 -28.98 -2.05
N PRO A 120 -3.70 -27.77 -2.42
CA PRO A 120 -2.38 -27.31 -1.99
C PRO A 120 -2.39 -26.97 -0.51
N ALA A 121 -1.25 -27.15 0.16
CA ALA A 121 -0.99 -26.48 1.44
C ALA A 121 -0.83 -24.99 1.22
N ILE A 122 -0.99 -24.21 2.29
CA ILE A 122 -0.75 -22.77 2.28
C ILE A 122 0.57 -22.47 2.97
N HIS A 123 1.41 -21.72 2.30
CA HIS A 123 2.72 -21.33 2.77
C HIS A 123 2.86 -19.81 2.86
N TYR A 124 3.68 -19.38 3.80
CA TYR A 124 4.15 -18.02 3.96
C TYR A 124 5.60 -17.93 3.52
N PHE A 125 5.93 -16.84 2.87
CA PHE A 125 7.28 -16.49 2.44
C PHE A 125 7.60 -15.09 2.95
N ASP A 126 8.70 -14.98 3.65
CA ASP A 126 9.27 -13.71 4.10
C ASP A 126 10.60 -13.52 3.36
N VAL A 127 10.62 -12.57 2.43
CA VAL A 127 11.79 -12.32 1.58
C VAL A 127 12.92 -11.67 2.37
N GLU A 128 12.58 -10.81 3.34
CA GLU A 128 13.56 -10.11 4.16
C GLU A 128 14.26 -11.04 5.15
N MET A 129 13.49 -11.98 5.75
CA MET A 129 14.02 -12.96 6.71
C MET A 129 14.50 -14.25 6.03
N GLU A 130 14.36 -14.38 4.71
CA GLU A 130 14.66 -15.59 3.92
C GLU A 130 13.93 -16.84 4.48
N GLU A 131 12.68 -16.69 4.93
CA GLU A 131 11.90 -17.76 5.54
C GLU A 131 10.77 -18.28 4.64
N ASP A 132 10.54 -19.60 4.67
CA ASP A 132 9.44 -20.33 4.02
C ASP A 132 8.87 -21.34 5.03
N PHE A 133 7.64 -21.12 5.48
CA PHE A 133 6.97 -22.05 6.37
C PHE A 133 5.50 -22.30 6.02
N LYS A 134 5.03 -23.50 6.37
CA LYS A 134 3.65 -23.87 6.13
C LYS A 134 2.72 -23.25 7.17
N LEU A 135 1.65 -22.62 6.69
CA LEU A 135 0.58 -22.04 7.51
C LEU A 135 -0.55 -23.05 7.79
N ALA A 136 -0.97 -23.79 6.76
CA ALA A 136 -2.10 -24.72 6.86
C ALA A 136 -1.94 -25.88 5.85
N ASP A 137 -2.59 -27.01 6.11
CA ASP A 137 -2.58 -28.17 5.21
C ASP A 137 -3.57 -28.01 4.04
N SER A 138 -4.48 -27.04 4.11
CA SER A 138 -5.44 -26.73 3.06
C SER A 138 -5.88 -25.27 3.09
N PHE A 139 -6.49 -24.80 1.99
CA PHE A 139 -7.09 -23.47 1.94
C PHE A 139 -8.29 -23.33 2.89
N ASP A 140 -9.05 -24.41 3.12
CA ASP A 140 -10.18 -24.40 4.05
C ASP A 140 -9.70 -24.18 5.49
N GLU A 141 -8.69 -24.93 5.92
CA GLU A 141 -8.06 -24.78 7.24
C GLU A 141 -7.46 -23.38 7.40
N PHE A 142 -6.80 -22.87 6.38
CA PHE A 142 -6.25 -21.52 6.35
C PHE A 142 -7.33 -20.47 6.60
N ILE A 143 -8.47 -20.52 5.90
CA ILE A 143 -9.57 -19.57 6.07
C ILE A 143 -10.26 -19.72 7.43
N GLU A 144 -10.39 -20.93 7.96
CA GLU A 144 -10.97 -21.17 9.28
C GLU A 144 -10.12 -20.63 10.43
N GLY A 145 -8.79 -20.57 10.23
CA GLY A 145 -7.84 -20.03 11.21
C GLY A 145 -7.79 -18.51 11.30
N HIS A 146 -8.40 -17.80 10.34
CA HIS A 146 -8.34 -16.32 10.32
C HIS A 146 -9.14 -15.70 11.46
N TYR A 147 -8.55 -14.67 12.04
CA TYR A 147 -9.21 -13.82 13.05
C TYR A 147 -8.99 -12.33 12.73
N LYS A 148 -9.79 -11.49 13.36
CA LYS A 148 -9.57 -10.05 13.33
C LYS A 148 -8.56 -9.73 14.44
N ALA A 149 -7.29 -9.49 14.07
CA ALA A 149 -6.37 -8.86 14.99
C ALA A 149 -6.89 -7.44 15.25
N GLU A 150 -7.21 -7.16 16.49
CA GLU A 150 -7.30 -5.79 16.94
C GLU A 150 -5.84 -5.36 17.08
N TYR A 151 -5.36 -4.56 16.16
CA TYR A 151 -4.16 -3.79 16.43
C TYR A 151 -4.55 -2.79 17.51
N THR A 152 -4.47 -3.22 18.77
CA THR A 152 -4.24 -2.27 19.81
C THR A 152 -2.91 -1.63 19.42
N VAL A 153 -2.92 -0.39 19.05
CA VAL A 153 -1.78 0.45 19.37
C VAL A 153 -1.73 0.30 20.89
N ASP A 154 -0.84 -0.59 21.36
CA ASP A 154 -0.62 -0.74 22.78
C ASP A 154 -0.19 0.64 23.25
N GLU A 155 -1.08 1.32 23.99
CA GLU A 155 -0.70 2.52 24.73
C GLU A 155 0.46 2.21 25.69
N GLU A 156 0.74 0.92 25.99
CA GLU A 156 1.89 0.44 26.77
C GLU A 156 3.18 0.31 25.93
N VAL A 157 3.11 0.17 24.59
CA VAL A 157 4.29 0.31 23.70
C VAL A 157 4.62 1.79 23.50
N ALA A 158 3.65 2.68 23.70
CA ALA A 158 3.90 4.13 23.77
C ALA A 158 4.67 4.58 25.03
N GLU A 159 4.82 3.73 26.08
CA GLU A 159 5.64 4.02 27.26
C GLU A 159 6.98 3.26 27.31
N GLY A 160 7.27 2.40 26.33
CA GLY A 160 8.55 1.72 26.17
C GLY A 160 9.34 2.33 25.01
N GLU A 161 10.03 3.45 25.25
CA GLU A 161 11.20 3.99 24.57
C GLU A 161 11.50 3.49 23.14
N TYR A 162 10.53 3.55 22.23
CA TYR A 162 10.68 3.97 20.86
C TYR A 162 9.78 5.20 20.67
N GLU A 163 10.09 6.28 21.38
CA GLU A 163 10.01 7.56 20.75
C GLU A 163 11.03 7.47 19.59
N GLU A 164 10.66 6.91 18.43
CA GLU A 164 11.03 7.64 17.24
C GLU A 164 10.37 8.99 17.48
N GLU A 165 11.10 9.92 18.08
CA GLU A 165 10.83 11.33 17.94
C GLU A 165 10.68 11.46 16.44
N GLU A 166 9.44 11.64 15.94
CA GLU A 166 9.25 12.10 14.57
C GLU A 166 10.14 13.33 14.52
N GLU A 167 11.33 13.15 13.97
CA GLU A 167 12.35 14.19 13.95
C GLU A 167 11.86 15.24 12.96
N TYR A 168 10.90 16.05 13.46
CA TYR A 168 10.35 17.15 12.70
C TYR A 168 11.47 18.10 12.34
N ILE A 169 11.53 18.46 11.09
CA ILE A 169 12.44 19.51 10.66
C ILE A 169 11.92 20.88 11.11
N THR A 170 12.84 21.70 11.55
CA THR A 170 12.55 23.10 11.88
C THR A 170 12.33 23.93 10.61
N LYS A 171 11.71 25.09 10.76
CA LYS A 171 11.57 26.05 9.67
C LYS A 171 12.90 26.46 9.04
N ALA A 172 13.97 26.54 9.83
CA ALA A 172 15.29 26.86 9.33
C ALA A 172 15.89 25.73 8.48
N GLU A 173 15.66 24.47 8.87
CA GLU A 173 16.09 23.30 8.10
C GLU A 173 15.29 23.19 6.81
N LEU A 174 13.97 23.41 6.84
CA LEU A 174 13.16 23.45 5.63
C LEU A 174 13.67 24.51 4.64
N GLU A 175 13.92 25.75 5.12
CA GLU A 175 14.48 26.80 4.27
C GLU A 175 15.85 26.40 3.71
N ALA A 176 16.71 25.79 4.52
CA ALA A 176 18.01 25.32 4.05
C ALA A 176 17.91 24.25 2.96
N ILE A 177 16.91 23.36 3.01
CA ILE A 177 16.63 22.38 1.96
C ILE A 177 16.19 23.11 0.68
N LEU A 178 15.25 24.04 0.78
CA LEU A 178 14.69 24.77 -0.37
C LEU A 178 15.65 25.81 -0.98
N GLU A 179 16.71 26.18 -0.29
CA GLU A 179 17.75 27.11 -0.78
C GLU A 179 18.98 26.40 -1.39
N LYS A 180 19.05 25.05 -1.34
CA LYS A 180 20.12 24.30 -1.99
C LYS A 180 20.12 24.56 -3.50
N GLU A 181 21.29 24.81 -4.06
CA GLU A 181 21.48 25.04 -5.51
C GLU A 181 21.20 23.77 -6.32
N ALA A 182 21.46 22.58 -5.75
CA ALA A 182 21.17 21.28 -6.33
C ALA A 182 20.73 20.32 -5.19
N PRO A 183 19.46 20.35 -4.80
CA PRO A 183 18.94 19.45 -3.77
C PRO A 183 18.87 18.01 -4.32
N ASP A 184 19.22 17.06 -3.46
CA ASP A 184 18.99 15.64 -3.71
C ASP A 184 17.46 15.34 -3.51
N PRO A 185 16.85 14.41 -4.26
CA PRO A 185 15.49 13.95 -4.00
C PRO A 185 15.24 13.53 -2.54
N ALA A 186 16.20 12.89 -1.89
CA ALA A 186 16.10 12.53 -0.46
C ALA A 186 16.05 13.76 0.46
N ASP A 187 16.74 14.86 0.11
CA ASP A 187 16.62 16.13 0.85
C ASP A 187 15.21 16.69 0.71
N ILE A 188 14.66 16.66 -0.50
CA ILE A 188 13.29 17.15 -0.77
C ILE A 188 12.26 16.34 -0.01
N HIS A 189 12.43 15.01 0.09
CA HIS A 189 11.51 14.17 0.86
C HIS A 189 11.40 14.60 2.33
N GLN A 190 12.46 15.20 2.93
CA GLN A 190 12.40 15.68 4.30
C GLN A 190 11.33 16.75 4.53
N ILE A 191 10.82 17.43 3.51
CA ILE A 191 9.73 18.41 3.68
C ILE A 191 8.45 17.78 4.26
N THR A 192 8.25 16.46 4.09
CA THR A 192 7.14 15.72 4.69
C THR A 192 7.19 15.72 6.22
N LYS A 193 8.38 15.92 6.79
CA LYS A 193 8.61 15.97 8.23
C LYS A 193 8.40 17.37 8.84
N TYR A 194 7.95 18.35 8.07
CA TYR A 194 7.63 19.67 8.63
C TYR A 194 6.34 19.62 9.44
N PRO A 195 6.32 20.11 10.69
CA PRO A 195 5.13 20.05 11.55
C PRO A 195 4.06 21.04 11.08
N LEU A 196 3.00 20.54 10.48
CA LEU A 196 1.87 21.32 9.98
C LEU A 196 0.77 21.38 11.05
N GLN A 197 1.06 21.99 12.20
CA GLN A 197 0.22 21.94 13.41
C GLN A 197 -0.76 23.11 13.54
N ASP A 198 -0.44 24.27 13.03
CA ASP A 198 -1.30 25.43 13.08
C ASP A 198 -1.54 26.07 11.70
N LEU A 199 -2.64 26.81 11.60
CA LEU A 199 -3.13 27.39 10.35
C LEU A 199 -2.14 28.34 9.67
N GLU A 200 -1.40 29.16 10.46
CA GLU A 200 -0.42 30.10 9.94
C GLU A 200 0.79 29.36 9.34
N GLU A 201 1.25 28.29 9.99
CA GLU A 201 2.35 27.48 9.50
C GLU A 201 1.98 26.73 8.24
N VAL A 202 0.78 26.13 8.18
CA VAL A 202 0.29 25.45 6.97
C VAL A 202 0.17 26.42 5.79
N GLU A 203 -0.42 27.60 6.01
CA GLU A 203 -0.47 28.65 4.96
C GLU A 203 0.93 29.06 4.49
N TRP A 204 1.84 29.31 5.43
CA TRP A 204 3.20 29.70 5.11
C TRP A 204 3.92 28.60 4.33
N PHE A 205 3.80 27.33 4.77
CA PHE A 205 4.44 26.17 4.14
C PHE A 205 4.03 26.04 2.67
N PHE A 206 2.73 25.94 2.37
CA PHE A 206 2.30 25.77 0.99
C PHE A 206 2.59 26.99 0.09
N LYS A 207 2.54 28.21 0.62
CA LYS A 207 2.98 29.39 -0.12
C LYS A 207 4.49 29.33 -0.43
N ARG A 208 5.29 28.84 0.51
CA ARG A 208 6.74 28.68 0.34
C ARG A 208 7.08 27.60 -0.67
N ILE A 209 6.41 26.45 -0.58
CA ILE A 209 6.56 25.37 -1.55
C ILE A 209 6.14 25.82 -2.95
N LYS A 210 5.02 26.54 -3.09
CA LYS A 210 4.60 27.12 -4.36
C LYS A 210 5.69 28.00 -4.97
N SER A 211 6.25 28.93 -4.18
CA SER A 211 7.33 29.81 -4.67
C SER A 211 8.58 29.02 -5.08
N TYR A 212 8.86 27.92 -4.39
CA TYR A 212 9.97 27.05 -4.70
C TYR A 212 9.79 26.38 -6.07
N ILE A 213 8.66 25.70 -6.30
CA ILE A 213 8.40 25.00 -7.57
C ILE A 213 8.34 25.94 -8.78
N GLU A 214 7.98 27.20 -8.59
CA GLU A 214 8.02 28.23 -9.67
C GLU A 214 9.47 28.55 -10.12
N SER A 215 10.47 28.31 -9.26
CA SER A 215 11.88 28.56 -9.53
C SER A 215 12.67 27.33 -9.98
N VAL A 216 12.20 26.12 -9.66
CA VAL A 216 12.86 24.85 -9.96
C VAL A 216 12.64 24.47 -11.43
N LYS A 217 13.71 23.96 -12.05
CA LYS A 217 13.68 23.46 -13.44
C LYS A 217 14.03 21.99 -13.56
N ASP A 218 14.58 21.42 -12.49
CA ASP A 218 14.94 20.01 -12.44
C ASP A 218 13.68 19.18 -12.29
N GLU A 219 13.46 18.24 -13.23
CA GLU A 219 12.25 17.44 -13.31
C GLU A 219 12.17 16.41 -12.17
N ASP A 220 13.31 15.86 -11.73
CA ASP A 220 13.35 14.88 -10.63
C ASP A 220 13.05 15.56 -9.30
N VAL A 221 13.56 16.77 -9.08
CA VAL A 221 13.24 17.61 -7.92
C VAL A 221 11.75 17.99 -7.91
N LEU A 222 11.19 18.42 -9.04
CA LEU A 222 9.76 18.75 -9.14
C LEU A 222 8.88 17.53 -8.88
N PHE A 223 9.29 16.36 -9.37
CA PHE A 223 8.55 15.13 -9.11
C PHE A 223 8.58 14.75 -7.63
N GLU A 224 9.73 14.86 -6.97
CA GLU A 224 9.80 14.56 -5.53
C GLU A 224 9.02 15.55 -4.67
N VAL A 225 8.95 16.83 -5.06
CA VAL A 225 8.06 17.80 -4.39
C VAL A 225 6.59 17.39 -4.55
N ALA A 226 6.18 16.97 -5.76
CA ALA A 226 4.82 16.53 -6.01
C ALA A 226 4.46 15.31 -5.14
N ARG A 227 5.35 14.30 -5.07
CA ARG A 227 5.20 13.12 -4.20
C ARG A 227 5.14 13.48 -2.72
N SER A 228 5.99 14.40 -2.29
CA SER A 228 5.99 14.85 -0.89
C SER A 228 4.68 15.55 -0.51
N ILE A 229 4.10 16.37 -1.40
CA ILE A 229 2.78 16.97 -1.17
C ILE A 229 1.68 15.90 -1.14
N GLU A 230 1.70 14.93 -2.06
CA GLU A 230 0.78 13.79 -2.07
C GLU A 230 0.84 13.04 -0.72
N THR A 231 2.04 12.70 -0.26
CA THR A 231 2.25 12.04 1.03
C THR A 231 1.69 12.85 2.20
N ILE A 232 1.97 14.16 2.26
CA ILE A 232 1.43 15.05 3.30
C ILE A 232 -0.10 15.02 3.30
N LEU A 233 -0.73 15.14 2.15
CA LEU A 233 -2.18 15.18 2.04
C LEU A 233 -2.83 13.83 2.35
N ILE A 234 -2.21 12.72 1.98
CA ILE A 234 -2.71 11.38 2.34
C ILE A 234 -2.62 11.13 3.85
N LEU A 235 -1.47 11.46 4.46
CA LEU A 235 -1.22 11.14 5.87
C LEU A 235 -1.88 12.11 6.85
N ARG A 236 -2.19 13.34 6.44
CA ARG A 236 -2.60 14.44 7.34
C ARG A 236 -3.89 15.12 6.94
N VAL A 237 -4.66 14.58 6.00
CA VAL A 237 -5.92 15.19 5.53
C VAL A 237 -6.90 15.47 6.69
N ASP A 238 -6.99 14.56 7.67
CA ASP A 238 -7.90 14.66 8.81
C ASP A 238 -7.36 15.48 9.99
N THR A 239 -6.07 15.81 10.00
CA THR A 239 -5.39 16.42 11.16
C THR A 239 -4.77 17.79 10.85
N MET A 240 -4.50 18.08 9.59
CA MET A 240 -3.87 19.32 9.17
C MET A 240 -4.89 20.46 9.14
N PRO A 241 -4.68 21.56 9.88
CA PRO A 241 -5.55 22.72 9.80
C PRO A 241 -5.66 23.27 8.38
N SER A 242 -6.87 23.61 7.94
CA SER A 242 -7.11 24.07 6.58
C SER A 242 -8.07 25.26 6.50
N ASN A 243 -8.03 25.98 5.41
CA ASN A 243 -8.94 27.07 5.05
C ASN A 243 -8.94 27.31 3.53
N ASP A 244 -9.81 28.19 3.06
CA ASP A 244 -9.92 28.54 1.63
C ASP A 244 -8.60 29.04 1.00
N ILE A 245 -7.72 29.66 1.80
CA ILE A 245 -6.42 30.15 1.30
C ILE A 245 -5.48 28.98 1.03
N ILE A 246 -5.44 27.99 1.92
CA ILE A 246 -4.63 26.78 1.79
C ILE A 246 -5.13 25.97 0.59
N LYS A 247 -6.43 25.68 0.52
CA LYS A 247 -7.06 24.96 -0.62
C LYS A 247 -6.74 25.66 -1.95
N LYS A 248 -6.91 26.97 -2.01
CA LYS A 248 -6.58 27.76 -3.20
C LYS A 248 -5.11 27.63 -3.57
N THR A 249 -4.20 27.71 -2.60
CA THR A 249 -2.76 27.62 -2.85
C THR A 249 -2.38 26.24 -3.37
N LEU A 250 -2.99 25.17 -2.83
CA LEU A 250 -2.79 23.80 -3.30
C LEU A 250 -3.30 23.62 -4.73
N PHE A 251 -4.47 24.15 -5.09
CA PHE A 251 -4.93 24.11 -6.50
C PHE A 251 -4.01 24.92 -7.44
N GLU A 252 -3.45 26.04 -6.99
CA GLU A 252 -2.45 26.77 -7.78
C GLU A 252 -1.15 25.95 -7.96
N ILE A 253 -0.76 25.11 -6.99
CA ILE A 253 0.34 24.16 -7.12
C ILE A 253 0.01 23.07 -8.14
N VAL A 254 -1.20 22.52 -8.11
CA VAL A 254 -1.68 21.55 -9.14
C VAL A 254 -1.56 22.17 -10.52
N ASP A 255 -2.05 23.39 -10.72
CA ASP A 255 -1.97 24.11 -11.99
C ASP A 255 -0.51 24.30 -12.49
N ILE A 256 0.44 24.50 -11.58
CA ILE A 256 1.86 24.62 -11.94
C ILE A 256 2.39 23.27 -12.44
N PHE A 257 2.11 22.19 -11.73
CA PHE A 257 2.54 20.85 -12.10
C PHE A 257 1.91 20.37 -13.42
N GLU A 258 0.63 20.64 -13.66
CA GLU A 258 -0.04 20.32 -14.94
C GLU A 258 0.61 21.03 -16.13
N LYS A 259 1.09 22.26 -15.93
CA LYS A 259 1.78 23.02 -17.00
C LYS A 259 3.14 22.46 -17.36
N THR A 260 3.76 21.64 -16.53
CA THR A 260 5.02 20.95 -16.85
C THR A 260 4.85 19.98 -18.01
N LYS A 261 3.68 19.37 -18.17
CA LYS A 261 3.35 18.29 -19.12
C LYS A 261 4.23 17.06 -18.98
N ILE A 262 4.88 16.89 -17.84
CA ILE A 262 5.66 15.71 -17.49
C ILE A 262 4.69 14.68 -16.94
N PRO A 263 4.51 13.49 -17.56
CA PRO A 263 3.43 12.56 -17.24
C PRO A 263 3.40 12.17 -15.76
N GLN A 264 4.53 11.81 -15.17
CA GLN A 264 4.63 11.39 -13.77
C GLN A 264 4.22 12.52 -12.80
N ILE A 265 4.64 13.76 -13.04
CA ILE A 265 4.29 14.92 -12.22
C ILE A 265 2.79 15.23 -12.34
N THR A 266 2.26 15.19 -13.57
CA THR A 266 0.84 15.48 -13.82
C THR A 266 -0.07 14.44 -13.18
N VAL A 267 0.30 13.15 -13.23
CA VAL A 267 -0.45 12.07 -12.58
C VAL A 267 -0.45 12.26 -11.06
N THR A 268 0.71 12.46 -10.44
CA THR A 268 0.83 12.71 -8.99
C THR A 268 0.03 13.93 -8.57
N ALA A 269 0.11 15.04 -9.31
CA ALA A 269 -0.68 16.24 -9.02
C ALA A 269 -2.19 15.99 -9.13
N GLY A 270 -2.63 15.17 -10.09
CA GLY A 270 -4.03 14.75 -10.20
C GLY A 270 -4.48 13.91 -9.01
N ASN A 271 -3.64 13.00 -8.53
CA ASN A 271 -3.94 12.16 -7.36
C ASN A 271 -4.15 12.99 -6.10
N PHE A 272 -3.23 13.91 -5.78
CA PHE A 272 -3.39 14.71 -4.57
C PHE A 272 -4.44 15.81 -4.70
N ALA A 273 -4.80 16.25 -5.92
CA ALA A 273 -5.87 17.22 -6.14
C ALA A 273 -7.22 16.74 -5.57
N VAL A 274 -7.49 15.43 -5.62
CA VAL A 274 -8.68 14.82 -5.04
C VAL A 274 -8.72 15.01 -3.52
N ASN A 275 -7.57 14.93 -2.85
CA ASN A 275 -7.48 15.05 -1.39
C ASN A 275 -7.68 16.50 -0.89
N ILE A 276 -7.51 17.52 -1.74
CA ILE A 276 -7.71 18.93 -1.37
C ILE A 276 -9.17 19.20 -0.98
N ASP A 277 -10.12 18.55 -1.64
CA ASP A 277 -11.55 18.71 -1.36
C ASP A 277 -11.96 18.15 0.01
N PHE A 278 -11.19 17.21 0.56
CA PHE A 278 -11.42 16.60 1.87
C PHE A 278 -10.76 17.35 3.04
N LEU A 279 -9.96 18.36 2.79
CA LEU A 279 -9.43 19.23 3.85
C LEU A 279 -10.56 20.07 4.46
N ASP A 280 -10.81 19.95 5.75
CA ASP A 280 -11.84 20.70 6.50
C ASP A 280 -11.28 21.94 7.21
#